data_5925c5d66a51e2c3c4a8b3fe9df93e41
#
_entry.id   5925c5d66a51e2c3c4a8b3fe9df93e41
#
_cell.length_a   1.000
_cell.length_b   1.000
_cell.length_c   1.000
_cell.angle_alpha   90.00
_cell.angle_beta   90.00
_cell.angle_gamma   90.00
#
_symmetry.space_group_name_H-M   'P 1'
#
loop_
_entity.id
_entity.type
_entity.pdbx_description
1 polymer ?
#
loop_
_entity_poly.entity_id
_entity_poly.type
_entity_poly.pdbx_seq_one_letter_code
_entity_poly.pdbx_strand_id
1 'polypeptide(L)'
;MKKNILILLSLITFTAMAQTKGKFEVLDLKDFKLHVYYTNDALNDASYIVEGKNGLITLEQPLFKDNVAEFDAYVASLNKPVQTIITDYHVGGTGNHDIVMAEGMPAFTKGATYDGMMRNFAEIFGDAIVPLPTGKAEEIKFGSKQ
;
A
#
# COMPACT_ATOMS: atom_id res chain seq x y z
N MET A 1 12.70 -37.11 -51.31
CA MET A 1 11.55 -36.47 -50.64
C MET A 1 12.07 -35.80 -49.38
N LYS A 2 12.28 -34.46 -49.38
CA LYS A 2 12.74 -33.68 -48.20
C LYS A 2 11.49 -33.17 -47.49
N LYS A 3 11.28 -33.63 -46.23
CA LYS A 3 10.19 -33.13 -45.38
C LYS A 3 10.64 -31.83 -44.72
N ASN A 4 10.04 -30.73 -45.14
CA ASN A 4 10.20 -29.46 -44.46
C ASN A 4 9.33 -29.45 -43.20
N ILE A 5 9.96 -29.44 -42.02
CA ILE A 5 9.29 -29.27 -40.74
C ILE A 5 9.18 -27.74 -40.54
N LEU A 6 7.96 -27.20 -40.64
CA LEU A 6 7.66 -25.82 -40.31
C LEU A 6 7.51 -25.74 -38.80
N ILE A 7 8.50 -25.15 -38.10
CA ILE A 7 8.41 -24.85 -36.67
C ILE A 7 7.64 -23.54 -36.53
N LEU A 8 6.37 -23.65 -36.11
CA LEU A 8 5.55 -22.49 -35.78
C LEU A 8 5.97 -21.98 -34.41
N LEU A 9 6.81 -20.94 -34.36
CA LEU A 9 7.20 -20.26 -33.13
C LEU A 9 6.02 -19.35 -32.71
N SER A 10 5.19 -19.80 -31.78
CA SER A 10 4.16 -18.98 -31.18
C SER A 10 4.83 -17.93 -30.27
N LEU A 11 4.94 -16.70 -30.73
CA LEU A 11 5.31 -15.56 -29.93
C LEU A 11 4.17 -15.30 -28.94
N ILE A 12 4.33 -15.75 -27.69
CA ILE A 12 3.47 -15.32 -26.58
C ILE A 12 3.92 -13.90 -26.25
N THR A 13 3.24 -12.91 -26.79
CA THR A 13 3.37 -11.52 -26.36
C THR A 13 2.75 -11.39 -24.98
N PHE A 14 3.56 -11.37 -23.95
CA PHE A 14 3.14 -10.83 -22.65
C PHE A 14 2.87 -9.33 -22.86
N THR A 15 1.62 -8.96 -23.01
CA THR A 15 1.21 -7.58 -22.81
C THR A 15 1.40 -7.29 -21.32
N ALA A 16 2.49 -6.61 -20.97
CA ALA A 16 2.59 -5.96 -19.68
C ALA A 16 1.38 -5.03 -19.58
N MET A 17 0.41 -5.36 -18.74
CA MET A 17 -0.66 -4.44 -18.40
C MET A 17 0.05 -3.25 -17.75
N ALA A 18 0.09 -2.12 -18.44
CA ALA A 18 0.52 -0.87 -17.82
C ALA A 18 -0.42 -0.64 -16.64
N GLN A 19 0.12 -0.65 -15.43
CA GLN A 19 -0.63 -0.35 -14.24
C GLN A 19 -1.22 1.06 -14.41
N THR A 20 -2.53 1.19 -14.33
CA THR A 20 -3.18 2.50 -14.37
C THR A 20 -2.78 3.24 -13.09
N LYS A 21 -2.37 4.51 -13.23
CA LYS A 21 -2.06 5.34 -12.06
C LYS A 21 -3.26 5.39 -11.12
N GLY A 22 -2.97 5.46 -9.82
CA GLY A 22 -3.98 5.65 -8.81
C GLY A 22 -4.71 7.00 -8.96
N LYS A 23 -5.75 7.20 -8.20
CA LYS A 23 -6.57 8.41 -8.26
C LYS A 23 -6.73 8.98 -6.85
N PHE A 24 -6.48 10.28 -6.71
CA PHE A 24 -6.79 11.01 -5.48
C PHE A 24 -8.13 11.73 -5.57
N GLU A 25 -8.92 11.64 -4.52
CA GLU A 25 -10.10 12.46 -4.28
C GLU A 25 -9.94 13.20 -2.95
N VAL A 26 -10.42 14.45 -2.88
CA VAL A 26 -10.31 15.27 -1.69
C VAL A 26 -11.69 15.70 -1.23
N LEU A 27 -12.01 15.37 0.02
CA LEU A 27 -13.23 15.79 0.70
C LEU A 27 -12.87 16.87 1.72
N ASP A 28 -13.45 18.06 1.58
CA ASP A 28 -13.30 19.14 2.56
C ASP A 28 -14.39 18.99 3.64
N LEU A 29 -13.97 18.69 4.87
CA LEU A 29 -14.85 18.38 6.00
C LEU A 29 -14.81 19.48 7.07
N LYS A 30 -14.67 20.73 6.65
CA LYS A 30 -14.68 21.94 7.50
C LYS A 30 -13.47 22.06 8.43
N ASP A 31 -13.22 21.09 9.31
CA ASP A 31 -12.15 21.11 10.31
C ASP A 31 -10.87 20.40 9.83
N PHE A 32 -11.00 19.55 8.83
CA PHE A 32 -9.91 18.81 8.19
C PHE A 32 -10.29 18.43 6.76
N LYS A 33 -9.31 18.00 5.97
CA LYS A 33 -9.55 17.37 4.67
C LYS A 33 -9.26 15.89 4.75
N LEU A 34 -10.08 15.11 4.08
CA LEU A 34 -9.82 13.69 3.85
C LEU A 34 -9.42 13.51 2.38
N HIS A 35 -8.20 13.04 2.16
CA HIS A 35 -7.74 12.62 0.84
C HIS A 35 -7.87 11.11 0.76
N VAL A 36 -8.52 10.64 -0.28
CA VAL A 36 -8.69 9.22 -0.59
C VAL A 36 -7.86 8.89 -1.80
N TYR A 37 -6.94 7.95 -1.67
CA TYR A 37 -6.14 7.42 -2.76
C TYR A 37 -6.66 6.04 -3.15
N TYR A 38 -7.24 5.94 -4.32
CA TYR A 38 -7.62 4.67 -4.94
C TYR A 38 -6.44 4.14 -5.73
N THR A 39 -5.94 2.98 -5.39
CA THR A 39 -4.69 2.44 -5.96
C THR A 39 -4.82 2.05 -7.43
N ASN A 40 -6.02 1.63 -7.88
CA ASN A 40 -6.26 1.08 -9.23
C ASN A 40 -5.27 -0.04 -9.60
N ASP A 41 -4.73 -0.73 -8.61
CA ASP A 41 -3.86 -1.88 -8.77
C ASP A 41 -4.64 -3.20 -8.78
N ALA A 42 -3.93 -4.33 -8.75
CA ALA A 42 -4.54 -5.66 -8.79
C ALA A 42 -5.40 -5.98 -7.56
N LEU A 43 -5.19 -5.32 -6.43
CA LEU A 43 -5.98 -5.48 -5.20
C LEU A 43 -7.13 -4.49 -5.12
N ASN A 44 -7.05 -3.39 -5.89
CA ASN A 44 -8.05 -2.33 -5.92
C ASN A 44 -8.32 -1.73 -4.52
N ASP A 45 -7.25 -1.48 -3.79
CA ASP A 45 -7.26 -0.95 -2.43
C ASP A 45 -7.41 0.57 -2.37
N ALA A 46 -7.58 1.09 -1.16
CA ALA A 46 -7.56 2.51 -0.89
C ALA A 46 -6.69 2.83 0.33
N SER A 47 -5.99 3.97 0.24
CA SER A 47 -5.24 4.58 1.34
C SER A 47 -5.79 5.97 1.61
N TYR A 48 -5.60 6.47 2.83
CA TYR A 48 -6.23 7.72 3.23
C TYR A 48 -5.22 8.65 3.90
N ILE A 49 -5.46 9.97 3.75
CA ILE A 49 -4.71 11.00 4.46
C ILE A 49 -5.72 11.95 5.11
N VAL A 50 -5.64 12.06 6.42
CA VAL A 50 -6.36 13.11 7.17
C VAL A 50 -5.43 14.31 7.28
N GLU A 51 -5.76 15.39 6.57
CA GLU A 51 -5.02 16.62 6.59
C GLU A 51 -5.61 17.60 7.61
N GLY A 52 -4.97 17.72 8.76
CA GLY A 52 -5.31 18.69 9.79
C GLY A 52 -4.55 20.02 9.62
N LYS A 53 -4.79 20.95 10.55
CA LYS A 53 -4.13 22.25 10.55
C LYS A 53 -2.61 22.13 10.65
N ASN A 54 -2.12 21.23 11.50
CA ASN A 54 -0.71 21.17 11.90
C ASN A 54 0.04 19.94 11.38
N GLY A 55 -0.61 19.03 10.66
CA GLY A 55 0.02 17.81 10.18
C GLY A 55 -0.94 16.85 9.51
N LEU A 56 -0.39 15.72 9.13
CA LEU A 56 -1.07 14.65 8.42
C LEU A 56 -1.13 13.39 9.30
N ILE A 57 -2.20 12.64 9.17
CA ILE A 57 -2.31 11.25 9.62
C ILE A 57 -2.57 10.42 8.37
N THR A 58 -1.76 9.40 8.12
CA THR A 58 -2.01 8.46 7.02
C THR A 58 -2.62 7.18 7.56
N LEU A 59 -3.57 6.61 6.79
CA LEU A 59 -4.24 5.36 7.15
C LEU A 59 -4.13 4.41 5.98
N GLU A 60 -3.83 3.16 6.28
CA GLU A 60 -3.60 2.10 5.31
C GLU A 60 -2.54 2.49 4.27
N GLN A 61 -1.65 1.60 3.92
CA GLN A 61 -0.55 1.92 3.02
C GLN A 61 -0.61 1.04 1.78
N PRO A 62 -0.32 1.59 0.58
CA PRO A 62 -0.31 0.78 -0.62
C PRO A 62 0.71 -0.37 -0.54
N LEU A 63 0.49 -1.43 -1.32
CA LEU A 63 1.39 -2.59 -1.39
C LEU A 63 2.35 -2.54 -2.58
N PHE A 64 1.89 -2.07 -3.73
CA PHE A 64 2.68 -2.04 -4.95
C PHE A 64 3.64 -0.86 -4.96
N LYS A 65 4.88 -1.09 -5.42
CA LYS A 65 5.97 -0.08 -5.42
C LYS A 65 5.58 1.22 -6.09
N ASP A 66 4.91 1.14 -7.25
CA ASP A 66 4.50 2.34 -7.98
C ASP A 66 3.43 3.13 -7.23
N ASN A 67 2.49 2.44 -6.58
CA ASN A 67 1.46 3.07 -5.75
C ASN A 67 2.07 3.71 -4.48
N VAL A 68 3.04 3.04 -3.84
CA VAL A 68 3.77 3.62 -2.70
C VAL A 68 4.48 4.90 -3.13
N ALA A 69 5.21 4.86 -4.25
CA ALA A 69 5.92 6.05 -4.76
C ALA A 69 4.97 7.20 -5.10
N GLU A 70 3.80 6.91 -5.69
CA GLU A 70 2.78 7.91 -6.00
C GLU A 70 2.14 8.49 -4.74
N PHE A 71 1.81 7.64 -3.76
CA PHE A 71 1.24 8.05 -2.49
C PHE A 71 2.22 8.93 -1.69
N ASP A 72 3.48 8.51 -1.57
CA ASP A 72 4.52 9.25 -0.86
C ASP A 72 4.81 10.61 -1.51
N ALA A 73 4.86 10.67 -2.84
CA ALA A 73 5.02 11.92 -3.57
C ALA A 73 3.84 12.88 -3.31
N TYR A 74 2.63 12.36 -3.25
CA TYR A 74 1.45 13.17 -2.92
C TYR A 74 1.49 13.66 -1.47
N VAL A 75 1.78 12.80 -0.49
CA VAL A 75 1.95 13.18 0.92
C VAL A 75 2.99 14.30 1.05
N ALA A 76 4.14 14.15 0.40
CA ALA A 76 5.19 15.17 0.41
C ALA A 76 4.72 16.52 -0.19
N SER A 77 3.87 16.50 -1.21
CA SER A 77 3.34 17.70 -1.86
C SER A 77 2.45 18.55 -0.95
N LEU A 78 1.87 17.94 0.10
CA LEU A 78 1.03 18.64 1.07
C LEU A 78 1.84 19.54 2.02
N ASN A 79 3.17 19.42 2.04
CA ASN A 79 4.11 20.24 2.82
C ASN A 79 3.76 20.33 4.31
N LYS A 80 3.27 19.24 4.89
CA LYS A 80 2.96 19.11 6.32
C LYS A 80 3.63 17.85 6.87
N PRO A 81 4.05 17.83 8.15
CA PRO A 81 4.63 16.63 8.75
C PRO A 81 3.58 15.52 8.90
N VAL A 82 3.98 14.30 8.60
CA VAL A 82 3.22 13.11 8.98
C VAL A 82 3.43 12.86 10.46
N GLN A 83 2.36 12.97 11.24
CA GLN A 83 2.40 12.83 12.70
C GLN A 83 2.22 11.37 13.13
N THR A 84 1.41 10.62 12.38
CA THR A 84 1.07 9.25 12.73
C THR A 84 0.72 8.47 11.47
N ILE A 85 1.15 7.23 11.41
CA ILE A 85 0.76 6.25 10.41
C ILE A 85 -0.10 5.20 11.12
N ILE A 86 -1.36 5.10 10.73
CA ILE A 86 -2.31 4.13 11.29
C ILE A 86 -2.59 3.06 10.24
N THR A 87 -2.56 1.81 10.64
CA THR A 87 -2.87 0.71 9.74
C THR A 87 -3.43 -0.48 10.52
N ASP A 88 -4.24 -1.30 9.86
CA ASP A 88 -4.66 -2.61 10.37
C ASP A 88 -4.21 -3.76 9.46
N TYR A 89 -4.50 -3.71 8.17
CA TYR A 89 -4.12 -4.75 7.20
C TYR A 89 -3.03 -4.31 6.23
N HIS A 90 -3.06 -3.06 5.77
CA HIS A 90 -2.25 -2.57 4.68
C HIS A 90 -0.99 -1.87 5.18
N VAL A 91 -0.07 -2.66 5.66
CA VAL A 91 1.21 -2.16 6.22
C VAL A 91 2.34 -2.13 5.19
N GLY A 92 2.12 -2.61 3.98
CA GLY A 92 3.17 -2.82 2.99
C GLY A 92 4.04 -1.59 2.74
N GLY A 93 3.42 -0.45 2.44
CA GLY A 93 4.11 0.81 2.13
C GLY A 93 4.75 1.53 3.32
N THR A 94 4.63 1.02 4.55
CA THR A 94 5.16 1.72 5.72
C THR A 94 6.70 1.67 5.82
N GLY A 95 7.34 0.75 5.12
CA GLY A 95 8.80 0.65 5.08
C GLY A 95 9.42 0.47 6.46
N ASN A 96 10.23 1.43 6.89
CA ASN A 96 10.87 1.45 8.22
C ASN A 96 10.19 2.40 9.22
N HIS A 97 9.06 2.99 8.86
CA HIS A 97 8.32 3.89 9.76
C HIS A 97 7.63 3.12 10.87
N ASP A 98 7.59 3.72 12.06
CA ASP A 98 6.79 3.21 13.15
C ASP A 98 5.30 3.49 12.87
N ILE A 99 4.46 2.54 13.23
CA ILE A 99 3.03 2.56 12.95
C ILE A 99 2.21 2.36 14.23
N VAL A 100 0.97 2.82 14.18
CA VAL A 100 -0.02 2.62 15.24
C VAL A 100 -1.12 1.69 14.73
N MET A 101 -1.52 0.74 15.56
CA MET A 101 -2.55 -0.25 15.25
C MET A 101 -3.59 -0.34 16.36
N ALA A 102 -4.79 -0.82 16.00
CA ALA A 102 -5.78 -1.20 17.00
C ALA A 102 -5.32 -2.42 17.81
N GLU A 103 -5.73 -2.48 19.09
CA GLU A 103 -5.47 -3.63 19.94
C GLU A 103 -5.95 -4.94 19.28
N GLY A 104 -5.10 -5.94 19.26
CA GLY A 104 -5.37 -7.25 18.65
C GLY A 104 -5.01 -7.38 17.17
N MET A 105 -4.58 -6.29 16.50
CA MET A 105 -4.19 -6.31 15.09
C MET A 105 -2.68 -6.60 14.85
N PRO A 106 -1.76 -6.52 15.81
CA PRO A 106 -0.31 -6.69 15.56
C PRO A 106 0.05 -8.03 14.90
N ALA A 107 -0.79 -9.05 15.04
CA ALA A 107 -0.60 -10.34 14.36
C ALA A 107 -0.61 -10.24 12.83
N PHE A 108 -1.22 -9.19 12.27
CA PHE A 108 -1.23 -8.93 10.84
C PHE A 108 -0.01 -8.13 10.37
N THR A 109 0.69 -7.44 11.27
CA THR A 109 1.92 -6.68 10.95
C THR A 109 3.19 -7.47 11.15
N LYS A 110 3.21 -8.32 12.16
CA LYS A 110 4.41 -9.11 12.53
C LYS A 110 3.97 -10.48 12.99
N GLY A 111 4.46 -11.50 12.32
CA GLY A 111 4.21 -12.88 12.69
C GLY A 111 3.86 -13.77 11.52
N ALA A 112 3.66 -15.04 11.80
CA ALA A 112 3.52 -16.09 10.80
C ALA A 112 2.38 -15.81 9.79
N THR A 113 1.28 -15.20 10.22
CA THR A 113 0.14 -14.90 9.33
C THR A 113 0.49 -13.81 8.32
N TYR A 114 1.06 -12.70 8.78
CA TYR A 114 1.47 -11.61 7.90
C TYR A 114 2.60 -12.04 6.96
N ASP A 115 3.63 -12.69 7.50
CA ASP A 115 4.75 -13.21 6.71
C ASP A 115 4.28 -14.24 5.67
N GLY A 116 3.30 -15.07 6.02
CA GLY A 116 2.67 -16.01 5.09
C GLY A 116 1.92 -15.30 3.97
N MET A 117 1.13 -14.31 4.29
CA MET A 117 0.39 -13.50 3.32
C MET A 117 1.34 -12.76 2.37
N MET A 118 2.38 -12.12 2.90
CA MET A 118 3.37 -11.41 2.07
C MET A 118 4.17 -12.36 1.18
N ARG A 119 4.49 -13.57 1.64
CA ARG A 119 5.11 -14.59 0.77
C ARG A 119 4.19 -14.98 -0.38
N ASN A 120 2.90 -15.20 -0.11
CA ASN A 120 1.93 -15.52 -1.16
C ASN A 120 1.79 -14.36 -2.16
N PHE A 121 1.77 -13.11 -1.69
CA PHE A 121 1.77 -11.95 -2.59
C PHE A 121 3.05 -11.85 -3.40
N ALA A 122 4.21 -12.14 -2.81
CA ALA A 122 5.48 -12.17 -3.53
C ALA A 122 5.53 -13.27 -4.59
N GLU A 123 4.92 -14.43 -4.35
CA GLU A 123 4.79 -15.50 -5.35
C GLU A 123 3.90 -15.07 -6.54
N ILE A 124 2.83 -14.30 -6.27
CA ILE A 124 1.88 -13.86 -7.30
C ILE A 124 2.41 -12.63 -8.06
N PHE A 125 2.91 -11.62 -7.34
CA PHE A 125 3.23 -10.30 -7.88
C PHE A 125 4.73 -10.04 -8.03
N GLY A 126 5.57 -10.92 -7.49
CA GLY A 126 7.03 -10.84 -7.60
C GLY A 126 7.58 -9.50 -7.10
N ASP A 127 8.45 -8.90 -7.91
CA ASP A 127 9.11 -7.63 -7.59
C ASP A 127 8.22 -6.40 -7.69
N ALA A 128 6.95 -6.53 -8.06
CA ALA A 128 6.03 -5.39 -8.16
C ALA A 128 5.62 -4.85 -6.79
N ILE A 129 5.65 -5.67 -5.74
CA ILE A 129 5.29 -5.27 -4.38
C ILE A 129 6.50 -4.82 -3.57
N VAL A 130 6.23 -4.05 -2.49
CA VAL A 130 7.26 -3.62 -1.55
C VAL A 130 7.71 -4.77 -0.64
N PRO A 131 8.95 -4.71 -0.08
CA PRO A 131 9.41 -5.70 0.88
C PRO A 131 8.63 -5.59 2.20
N LEU A 132 8.79 -6.61 3.05
CA LEU A 132 8.25 -6.62 4.42
C LEU A 132 8.69 -5.36 5.19
N PRO A 133 7.76 -4.65 5.83
CA PRO A 133 8.09 -3.49 6.64
C PRO A 133 8.92 -3.86 7.87
N THR A 134 9.80 -2.95 8.29
CA THR A 134 10.73 -3.15 9.42
C THR A 134 10.46 -2.22 10.60
N GLY A 135 9.57 -1.23 10.45
CA GLY A 135 9.14 -0.34 11.52
C GLY A 135 8.50 -1.07 12.72
N LYS A 136 8.36 -0.40 13.84
CA LYS A 136 7.69 -0.94 15.02
C LYS A 136 6.18 -0.69 14.90
N ALA A 137 5.40 -1.62 15.42
CA ALA A 137 3.96 -1.44 15.60
C ALA A 137 3.66 -1.16 17.07
N GLU A 138 2.99 -0.07 17.35
CA GLU A 138 2.44 0.28 18.65
C GLU A 138 0.95 0.00 18.66
N GLU A 139 0.51 -0.76 19.66
CA GLU A 139 -0.90 -1.12 19.82
C GLU A 139 -1.61 -0.10 20.68
N ILE A 140 -2.74 0.43 20.20
CA ILE A 140 -3.57 1.36 20.95
C ILE A 140 -4.96 0.79 21.22
N LYS A 141 -5.51 1.13 22.40
CA LYS A 141 -6.89 0.79 22.78
C LYS A 141 -7.83 1.91 22.37
N PHE A 142 -8.69 1.62 21.40
CA PHE A 142 -9.78 2.54 21.05
C PHE A 142 -10.83 2.57 22.15
N GLY A 143 -11.19 3.77 22.59
CA GLY A 143 -12.25 3.98 23.58
C GLY A 143 -11.82 3.90 25.05
N SER A 144 -10.54 3.66 25.36
CA SER A 144 -10.04 3.89 26.72
C SER A 144 -9.98 5.41 26.96
N LYS A 145 -10.77 5.89 27.91
CA LYS A 145 -10.58 7.27 28.40
C LYS A 145 -9.20 7.32 29.08
N GLN A 146 -8.31 8.10 28.52
CA GLN A 146 -7.12 8.55 29.21
C GLN A 146 -7.49 9.52 30.34
#